data_ec455b783f02e67dcaeee2753b4591de
#
_entry.id   ec455b783f02e67dcaeee2753b4591de
#
_cell.length_a   1.000
_cell.length_b   1.000
_cell.length_c   1.000
_cell.angle_alpha   90.00
_cell.angle_beta   90.00
_cell.angle_gamma   90.00
#
_symmetry.space_group_name_H-M   'P 1'
#
loop_
_entity.id
_entity.type
_entity.pdbx_description
1 polymer ?
#
loop_
_entity_poly.entity_id
_entity_poly.type
_entity_poly.pdbx_seq_one_letter_code
_entity_poly.pdbx_strand_id
1 'polypeptide(L)'
;MALARTDLTPVYQVGAASTVGVVTVGSAQTCYIKSIMIHNLDSSATQNVDIHIVPNSSGSAGSSSSTTQIARIGVGTDDTFFFEPAYPVVMRSNGDTLQIQNEGTATNAINVLVTGDLEI
;
A
#
# COMPACT_ATOMS: atom_id res chain seq x y z
N MET A 1 0.03 -23.85 10.96
CA MET A 1 0.34 -22.51 10.45
C MET A 1 0.99 -22.63 9.09
N ALA A 2 0.44 -21.99 8.10
CA ALA A 2 0.95 -22.03 6.73
C ALA A 2 1.46 -20.65 6.33
N LEU A 3 2.61 -20.62 5.65
CA LEU A 3 3.19 -19.39 5.11
C LEU A 3 3.16 -19.48 3.60
N ALA A 4 2.47 -18.56 2.96
CA ALA A 4 2.42 -18.45 1.52
C ALA A 4 3.23 -17.23 1.07
N ARG A 5 4.18 -17.45 0.18
CA ARG A 5 4.93 -16.39 -0.50
C ARG A 5 4.19 -16.06 -1.77
N THR A 6 3.73 -14.85 -1.86
CA THR A 6 2.87 -14.49 -2.97
C THR A 6 2.82 -12.98 -3.15
N ASP A 7 2.22 -12.59 -4.24
CA ASP A 7 1.69 -11.25 -4.34
C ASP A 7 0.55 -11.13 -3.35
N LEU A 8 0.64 -10.22 -2.39
CA LEU A 8 -0.39 -10.03 -1.38
C LEU A 8 -1.66 -9.42 -1.98
N THR A 9 -1.54 -8.83 -3.14
CA THR A 9 -2.65 -8.22 -3.86
C THR A 9 -2.46 -8.41 -5.36
N PRO A 10 -3.53 -8.29 -6.17
CA PRO A 10 -3.34 -8.00 -7.59
C PRO A 10 -2.77 -6.57 -7.75
N VAL A 11 -2.42 -6.19 -8.96
CA VAL A 11 -2.05 -4.80 -9.23
C VAL A 11 -3.27 -3.92 -8.97
N TYR A 12 -3.13 -2.95 -8.08
CA TYR A 12 -4.17 -1.95 -7.82
C TYR A 12 -3.85 -0.64 -8.51
N GLN A 13 -4.86 -0.05 -9.13
CA GLN A 13 -4.76 1.29 -9.67
C GLN A 13 -5.37 2.28 -8.67
N VAL A 14 -4.61 3.31 -8.32
CA VAL A 14 -5.06 4.36 -7.41
C VAL A 14 -5.19 5.65 -8.20
N GLY A 15 -6.41 6.13 -8.36
CA GLY A 15 -6.71 7.35 -9.10
C GLY A 15 -6.23 8.60 -8.37
N ALA A 16 -6.21 9.73 -9.09
CA ALA A 16 -5.84 11.02 -8.52
C ALA A 16 -6.71 11.37 -7.32
N ALA A 17 -6.09 11.97 -6.30
CA ALA A 17 -6.75 12.40 -5.07
C ALA A 17 -7.53 11.26 -4.36
N SER A 18 -7.10 10.01 -4.54
CA SER A 18 -7.77 8.84 -3.96
C SER A 18 -6.88 8.09 -2.99
N THR A 19 -7.52 7.40 -2.05
CA THR A 19 -6.85 6.49 -1.10
C THR A 19 -7.48 5.12 -1.23
N VAL A 20 -6.65 4.08 -1.38
CA VAL A 20 -7.12 2.70 -1.54
C VAL A 20 -6.43 1.82 -0.52
N GLY A 21 -7.21 0.97 0.16
CA GLY A 21 -6.68 -0.11 0.97
C GLY A 21 -6.22 -1.25 0.06
N VAL A 22 -4.91 -1.39 -0.11
CA VAL A 22 -4.35 -2.38 -1.04
C VAL A 22 -4.12 -3.75 -0.40
N VAL A 23 -3.88 -3.79 0.90
CA VAL A 23 -3.79 -5.03 1.68
C VAL A 23 -4.58 -4.85 2.96
N THR A 24 -5.49 -5.76 3.24
CA THR A 24 -6.25 -5.78 4.51
C THR A 24 -6.10 -7.15 5.14
N VAL A 25 -5.71 -7.16 6.41
CA VAL A 25 -5.51 -8.39 7.16
C VAL A 25 -6.86 -9.03 7.47
N GLY A 26 -7.00 -10.30 7.13
CA GLY A 26 -8.17 -11.08 7.49
C GLY A 26 -8.08 -11.69 8.88
N SER A 27 -9.17 -12.34 9.28
CA SER A 27 -9.25 -13.04 10.57
C SER A 27 -8.20 -14.16 10.63
N ALA A 28 -7.48 -14.23 11.74
CA ALA A 28 -6.43 -15.23 11.99
C ALA A 28 -5.30 -15.23 10.96
N GLN A 29 -5.03 -14.06 10.36
CA GLN A 29 -3.95 -13.89 9.39
C GLN A 29 -2.89 -12.93 9.90
N THR A 30 -1.68 -13.10 9.38
CA THR A 30 -0.59 -12.12 9.55
C THR A 30 0.03 -11.87 8.19
N CYS A 31 0.15 -10.60 7.82
CA CYS A 31 0.77 -10.19 6.57
C CYS A 31 2.16 -9.62 6.84
N TYR A 32 3.13 -10.06 6.04
CA TYR A 32 4.51 -9.57 6.08
C TYR A 32 4.78 -8.88 4.75
N ILE A 33 4.78 -7.54 4.77
CA ILE A 33 5.00 -6.75 3.56
C ILE A 33 6.50 -6.61 3.35
N LYS A 34 7.00 -7.07 2.20
CA LYS A 34 8.42 -7.05 1.86
C LYS A 34 8.77 -6.02 0.80
N SER A 35 7.85 -5.75 -0.11
CA SER A 35 8.08 -4.78 -1.16
C SER A 35 6.77 -4.15 -1.62
N ILE A 36 6.84 -2.86 -1.91
CA ILE A 36 5.73 -2.13 -2.53
C ILE A 36 6.31 -1.47 -3.79
N MET A 37 5.77 -1.83 -4.95
CA MET A 37 6.12 -1.21 -6.22
C MET A 37 5.05 -0.22 -6.60
N ILE A 38 5.45 1.01 -6.93
CA ILE A 38 4.54 2.09 -7.31
C ILE A 38 4.99 2.63 -8.66
N HIS A 39 4.14 2.52 -9.65
CA HIS A 39 4.41 3.01 -11.00
C HIS A 39 3.49 4.19 -11.33
N ASN A 40 4.09 5.30 -11.73
CA ASN A 40 3.37 6.49 -12.18
C ASN A 40 2.99 6.35 -13.65
N LEU A 41 1.70 6.34 -13.93
CA LEU A 41 1.19 6.24 -15.30
C LEU A 41 1.18 7.60 -16.01
N ASP A 42 1.45 8.69 -15.31
CA ASP A 42 1.45 10.01 -15.89
C ASP A 42 2.77 10.30 -16.60
N SER A 43 2.71 10.65 -17.86
CA SER A 43 3.89 10.99 -18.67
C SER A 43 4.27 12.46 -18.58
N SER A 44 3.52 13.28 -17.86
CA SER A 44 3.72 14.74 -17.81
C SER A 44 3.89 15.30 -16.40
N ALA A 45 3.55 14.55 -15.34
CA ALA A 45 3.59 15.07 -13.98
C ALA A 45 4.08 14.01 -12.97
N THR A 46 4.84 14.47 -11.98
CA THR A 46 5.19 13.69 -10.80
C THR A 46 3.95 13.48 -9.94
N GLN A 47 3.75 12.26 -9.44
CA GLN A 47 2.68 11.96 -8.50
C GLN A 47 3.26 11.82 -7.10
N ASN A 48 2.70 12.55 -6.14
CA ASN A 48 3.05 12.38 -4.73
C ASN A 48 2.18 11.29 -4.13
N VAL A 49 2.84 10.32 -3.50
CA VAL A 49 2.19 9.12 -2.98
C VAL A 49 2.49 8.99 -1.49
N ASP A 50 1.47 8.80 -0.69
CA ASP A 50 1.61 8.54 0.74
C ASP A 50 1.34 7.07 1.02
N ILE A 51 2.18 6.48 1.86
CA ILE A 51 2.04 5.12 2.34
C ILE A 51 1.59 5.17 3.78
N HIS A 52 0.46 4.50 4.08
CA HIS A 52 -0.11 4.44 5.42
C HIS A 52 -0.21 3.02 5.91
N ILE A 53 0.16 2.79 7.16
CA ILE A 53 -0.18 1.56 7.88
C ILE A 53 -1.28 1.94 8.88
N VAL A 54 -2.48 1.47 8.63
CA VAL A 54 -3.68 1.91 9.35
C VAL A 54 -4.15 0.79 10.26
N PRO A 55 -4.15 1.02 11.60
CA PRO A 55 -4.68 0.01 12.51
C PRO A 55 -6.18 -0.16 12.30
N ASN A 56 -6.66 -1.36 12.57
CA ASN A 56 -8.09 -1.66 12.45
C ASN A 56 -8.92 -0.80 13.40
N SER A 57 -10.19 -0.64 13.02
CA SER A 57 -11.20 -0.03 13.86
C SER A 57 -12.25 -1.09 14.17
N SER A 58 -12.18 -1.67 15.37
CA SER A 58 -13.09 -2.73 15.82
C SER A 58 -13.19 -3.91 14.82
N GLY A 59 -12.06 -4.33 14.27
CA GLY A 59 -11.98 -5.46 13.35
C GLY A 59 -12.25 -5.12 11.88
N SER A 60 -12.49 -3.86 11.56
CA SER A 60 -12.65 -3.37 10.19
C SER A 60 -11.53 -2.40 9.83
N ALA A 61 -11.36 -2.14 8.53
CA ALA A 61 -10.36 -1.20 8.08
C ALA A 61 -10.62 0.19 8.65
N GLY A 62 -9.60 0.78 9.25
CA GLY A 62 -9.66 2.14 9.78
C GLY A 62 -9.44 3.19 8.71
N SER A 63 -9.37 4.45 9.12
CA SER A 63 -9.13 5.58 8.23
C SER A 63 -7.71 6.10 8.39
N SER A 64 -7.08 6.44 7.28
CA SER A 64 -5.74 7.03 7.29
C SER A 64 -5.76 8.45 7.83
N SER A 65 -4.64 8.85 8.43
CA SER A 65 -4.44 10.21 8.95
C SER A 65 -2.95 10.51 8.99
N SER A 66 -2.57 11.69 9.47
CA SER A 66 -1.16 12.03 9.64
C SER A 66 -0.43 11.11 10.61
N THR A 67 -1.14 10.44 11.51
CA THR A 67 -0.53 9.52 12.48
C THR A 67 -0.27 8.12 11.92
N THR A 68 -0.82 7.79 10.76
CA THR A 68 -0.65 6.48 10.12
C THR A 68 0.31 6.52 8.93
N GLN A 69 0.73 7.70 8.52
CA GLN A 69 1.63 7.86 7.37
C GLN A 69 3.06 7.45 7.74
N ILE A 70 3.61 6.52 6.98
CA ILE A 70 4.98 6.04 7.19
C ILE A 70 5.95 6.54 6.12
N ALA A 71 5.45 6.97 4.98
CA ALA A 71 6.29 7.48 3.91
C ALA A 71 5.50 8.40 2.98
N ARG A 72 6.19 9.37 2.42
CA ARG A 72 5.71 10.23 1.35
C ARG A 72 6.75 10.25 0.24
N ILE A 73 6.34 9.94 -0.98
CA ILE A 73 7.24 9.70 -2.09
C ILE A 73 6.77 10.49 -3.31
N GLY A 74 7.70 11.17 -3.98
CA GLY A 74 7.45 11.71 -5.31
C GLY A 74 7.88 10.67 -6.34
N VAL A 75 6.93 10.16 -7.13
CA VAL A 75 7.22 9.24 -8.22
C VAL A 75 7.23 10.03 -9.51
N GLY A 76 8.37 10.08 -10.17
CA GLY A 76 8.56 10.84 -11.41
C GLY A 76 7.69 10.30 -12.55
N THR A 77 7.62 11.09 -13.63
CA THR A 77 6.83 10.72 -14.81
C THR A 77 7.30 9.38 -15.40
N ASP A 78 6.36 8.49 -15.68
CA ASP A 78 6.62 7.15 -16.23
C ASP A 78 7.60 6.32 -15.40
N ASP A 79 7.87 6.70 -14.16
CA ASP A 79 8.85 6.07 -13.30
C ASP A 79 8.21 5.05 -12.37
N THR A 80 9.06 4.17 -11.82
CA THR A 80 8.65 3.16 -10.85
C THR A 80 9.49 3.33 -9.60
N PHE A 81 8.83 3.39 -8.46
CA PHE A 81 9.48 3.46 -7.16
C PHE A 81 9.34 2.13 -6.43
N PHE A 82 10.44 1.67 -5.84
CA PHE A 82 10.47 0.45 -5.03
C PHE A 82 10.63 0.83 -3.57
N PHE A 83 9.65 0.49 -2.75
CA PHE A 83 9.75 0.66 -1.31
C PHE A 83 10.05 -0.70 -0.70
N GLU A 84 11.29 -0.87 -0.22
CA GLU A 84 11.74 -2.12 0.39
C GLU A 84 12.22 -1.80 1.81
N PRO A 85 11.40 -2.06 2.83
CA PRO A 85 11.83 -1.83 4.21
C PRO A 85 12.93 -2.81 4.59
N ALA A 86 13.85 -2.39 5.47
CA ALA A 86 14.96 -3.22 5.92
C ALA A 86 14.48 -4.53 6.58
N TYR A 87 13.34 -4.47 7.27
CA TYR A 87 12.63 -5.62 7.80
C TYR A 87 11.20 -5.59 7.31
N PRO A 88 10.55 -6.76 7.13
CA PRO A 88 9.16 -6.78 6.69
C PRO A 88 8.26 -5.97 7.64
N VAL A 89 7.31 -5.25 7.05
CA VAL A 89 6.27 -4.58 7.83
C VAL A 89 5.22 -5.63 8.17
N VAL A 90 4.93 -5.78 9.46
CA VAL A 90 4.02 -6.84 9.95
C VAL A 90 2.68 -6.23 10.32
N MET A 91 1.61 -6.75 9.75
CA MET A 91 0.24 -6.43 10.12
C MET A 91 -0.44 -7.73 10.56
N ARG A 92 -0.97 -7.77 11.80
CA ARG A 92 -1.43 -9.03 12.39
C ARG A 92 -2.84 -9.02 12.93
N SER A 93 -3.46 -7.87 13.02
CA SER A 93 -4.81 -7.78 13.57
C SER A 93 -5.85 -7.65 12.46
N ASN A 94 -6.94 -8.39 12.58
CA ASN A 94 -8.03 -8.35 11.61
C ASN A 94 -8.47 -6.91 11.34
N GLY A 95 -8.42 -6.50 10.09
CA GLY A 95 -8.77 -5.14 9.66
C GLY A 95 -7.60 -4.17 9.54
N ASP A 96 -6.38 -4.54 10.00
CA ASP A 96 -5.20 -3.70 9.74
C ASP A 96 -5.00 -3.59 8.23
N THR A 97 -4.68 -2.40 7.75
CA THR A 97 -4.69 -2.10 6.31
C THR A 97 -3.44 -1.34 5.90
N LEU A 98 -2.84 -1.76 4.80
CA LEU A 98 -1.89 -0.93 4.06
C LEU A 98 -2.70 -0.08 3.09
N GLN A 99 -2.67 1.22 3.25
CA GLN A 99 -3.38 2.16 2.39
C GLN A 99 -2.40 3.01 1.60
N ILE A 100 -2.69 3.20 0.34
CA ILE A 100 -1.89 4.02 -0.57
C ILE A 100 -2.76 5.19 -1.01
N GLN A 101 -2.24 6.39 -0.82
CA GLN A 101 -2.90 7.62 -1.22
C GLN A 101 -2.14 8.27 -2.36
N ASN A 102 -2.83 8.54 -3.46
CA ASN A 102 -2.30 9.34 -4.55
C ASN A 102 -2.76 10.79 -4.34
N GLU A 103 -1.84 11.68 -4.01
CA GLU A 103 -2.14 13.10 -3.80
C GLU A 103 -2.20 13.90 -5.10
N GLY A 104 -1.86 13.28 -6.24
CA GLY A 104 -1.83 13.97 -7.51
C GLY A 104 -3.19 14.50 -7.92
N THR A 105 -3.18 15.64 -8.60
CA THR A 105 -4.38 16.25 -9.19
C THR A 105 -4.50 15.94 -10.68
N ALA A 106 -3.51 15.26 -11.24
CA ALA A 106 -3.50 14.83 -12.63
C ALA A 106 -4.58 13.77 -12.88
N THR A 107 -4.98 13.61 -14.12
CA THR A 107 -6.01 12.64 -14.50
C THR A 107 -5.50 11.21 -14.50
N ASN A 108 -4.20 11.01 -14.51
CA ASN A 108 -3.60 9.68 -14.55
C ASN A 108 -3.36 9.12 -13.15
N ALA A 109 -3.44 7.81 -13.07
CA ALA A 109 -3.34 7.07 -11.82
C ALA A 109 -1.92 6.54 -11.59
N ILE A 110 -1.72 5.92 -10.43
CA ILE A 110 -0.56 5.08 -10.15
C ILE A 110 -1.01 3.63 -10.08
N ASN A 111 -0.11 2.71 -10.42
CA ASN A 111 -0.31 1.28 -10.22
C ASN A 111 0.55 0.83 -9.04
N VAL A 112 -0.02 0.00 -8.17
CA VAL A 112 0.63 -0.47 -6.96
C VAL A 112 0.60 -2.00 -6.93
N LEU A 113 1.75 -2.61 -6.66
CA LEU A 113 1.86 -4.05 -6.42
C LEU A 113 2.59 -4.27 -5.11
N VAL A 114 2.02 -5.09 -4.24
CA VAL A 114 2.60 -5.41 -2.94
C VAL A 114 2.97 -6.88 -2.91
N THR A 115 4.20 -7.18 -2.52
CA THR A 115 4.69 -8.54 -2.38
C THR A 115 5.11 -8.82 -0.95
N GLY A 116 5.04 -10.07 -0.53
CA GLY A 116 5.41 -10.48 0.80
C GLY A 116 4.92 -11.88 1.12
N ASP A 117 4.74 -12.14 2.40
CA ASP A 117 4.26 -13.43 2.90
C ASP A 117 2.93 -13.24 3.62
N LEU A 118 2.08 -14.23 3.46
CA LEU A 118 0.82 -14.34 4.21
C LEU A 118 0.88 -15.59 5.07
N GLU A 119 0.72 -15.39 6.38
CA GLU A 119 0.63 -16.48 7.35
C GLU A 119 -0.83 -16.70 7.74
N ILE A 120 -1.24 -17.92 7.64
CA ILE A 120 -2.64 -18.29 7.88
C ILE A 120 -2.76 -19.15 9.14
#